data_7c9ab20e889be1de0f63defc8641b7b8
#
_entry.id   7c9ab20e889be1de0f63defc8641b7b8
#
_cell.length_a   1.000
_cell.length_b   1.000
_cell.length_c   1.000
_cell.angle_alpha   90.00
_cell.angle_beta   90.00
_cell.angle_gamma   90.00
#
_symmetry.space_group_name_H-M   'P 1'
#
loop_
_entity.id
_entity.type
_entity.pdbx_description
1 polymer ?
#
loop_
_entity_poly.entity_id
_entity_poly.type
_entity_poly.pdbx_seq_one_letter_code
_entity_poly.pdbx_strand_id
1 'polypeptide(L)'
;ISKGILKYANSGGVRLGGLVCNERQTDKELELSEALAAKLGTKLIHFVPRDNVVQHAELRRMTVMEYAPESKQAEEYRTLARKIHENGGKGTIPTPITMDELEDLLMEHGIMKRVDESIVGQSAASAVA
;
A
#
# COMPACT_ATOMS: atom_id res chain seq x y z
N ILE A 1 -11.62 -1.52 1.37
CA ILE A 1 -11.46 -2.64 0.43
C ILE A 1 -11.55 -3.98 1.16
N SER A 2 -10.75 -4.21 2.18
CA SER A 2 -10.76 -5.48 2.95
C SER A 2 -12.13 -5.83 3.52
N LYS A 3 -12.86 -4.85 4.05
CA LYS A 3 -14.23 -5.04 4.54
C LYS A 3 -15.18 -5.46 3.43
N GLY A 4 -15.04 -4.89 2.23
CA GLY A 4 -15.83 -5.26 1.07
C GLY A 4 -15.57 -6.69 0.61
N ILE A 5 -14.30 -7.10 0.58
CA ILE A 5 -13.92 -8.47 0.24
C ILE A 5 -14.50 -9.45 1.26
N LEU A 6 -14.37 -9.16 2.55
CA LEU A 6 -14.93 -9.99 3.61
C LEU A 6 -16.46 -10.12 3.47
N LYS A 7 -17.16 -9.01 3.23
CA LYS A 7 -18.62 -8.99 3.05
C LYS A 7 -19.07 -9.92 1.93
N TYR A 8 -18.35 -9.97 0.83
CA TYR A 8 -18.71 -10.75 -0.34
C TYR A 8 -18.00 -12.10 -0.45
N ALA A 9 -17.23 -12.48 0.58
CA ALA A 9 -16.46 -13.73 0.57
C ALA A 9 -17.32 -14.98 0.30
N ASN A 10 -18.55 -15.00 0.82
CA ASN A 10 -19.47 -16.13 0.70
C ASN A 10 -20.36 -16.06 -0.55
N SER A 11 -20.38 -14.96 -1.28
CA SER A 11 -21.34 -14.73 -2.37
C SER A 11 -20.74 -14.72 -3.78
N GLY A 12 -19.45 -14.90 -3.96
CA GLY A 12 -18.93 -14.85 -5.31
C GLY A 12 -17.45 -15.13 -5.47
N GLY A 13 -16.80 -15.48 -4.41
CA GLY A 13 -15.42 -15.92 -4.51
C GLY A 13 -14.39 -14.82 -4.69
N VAL A 14 -14.72 -13.57 -4.42
CA VAL A 14 -13.72 -12.50 -4.40
C VAL A 14 -12.74 -12.76 -3.27
N ARG A 15 -11.46 -12.70 -3.58
CA ARG A 15 -10.37 -12.93 -2.62
C ARG A 15 -9.32 -11.85 -2.76
N LEU A 16 -8.59 -11.61 -1.66
CA LEU A 16 -7.43 -10.72 -1.67
C LEU A 16 -6.19 -11.53 -2.08
N GLY A 17 -5.59 -11.18 -3.20
CA GLY A 17 -4.38 -11.86 -3.70
C GLY A 17 -3.10 -11.43 -3.00
N GLY A 18 -3.08 -10.24 -2.43
CA GLY A 18 -1.94 -9.65 -1.77
C GLY A 18 -1.94 -8.13 -1.88
N LEU A 19 -0.89 -7.51 -1.39
CA LEU A 19 -0.66 -6.08 -1.48
C LEU A 19 0.50 -5.76 -2.41
N VAL A 20 0.43 -4.64 -3.07
CA VAL A 20 1.54 -4.04 -3.82
C VAL A 20 1.76 -2.66 -3.23
N CYS A 21 2.98 -2.35 -2.86
CA CYS A 21 3.34 -1.04 -2.36
C CYS A 21 4.09 -0.25 -3.43
N ASN A 22 3.60 0.94 -3.73
CA ASN A 22 4.28 1.93 -4.55
C ASN A 22 4.99 2.92 -3.65
N GLU A 23 6.32 2.93 -3.64
CA GLU A 23 7.12 3.77 -2.76
C GLU A 23 6.89 5.26 -3.00
N ARG A 24 6.75 6.02 -1.92
CA ARG A 24 6.65 7.49 -1.92
C ARG A 24 7.86 8.17 -1.30
N GLN A 25 8.94 7.43 -1.04
CA GLN A 25 10.15 7.90 -0.38
C GLN A 25 9.96 8.28 1.10
N THR A 26 9.01 7.64 1.76
CA THR A 26 8.86 7.71 3.21
C THR A 26 9.67 6.60 3.85
N ASP A 27 10.36 6.89 4.94
CA ASP A 27 11.14 5.88 5.67
C ASP A 27 10.24 4.73 6.12
N LYS A 28 10.77 3.52 6.06
CA LYS A 28 10.11 2.30 6.53
C LYS A 28 8.83 1.90 5.80
N GLU A 29 8.61 2.39 4.59
CA GLU A 29 7.44 2.00 3.80
C GLU A 29 7.38 0.48 3.54
N LEU A 30 8.51 -0.14 3.27
CA LEU A 30 8.59 -1.59 3.07
C LEU A 30 8.15 -2.35 4.33
N GLU A 31 8.72 -2.01 5.48
CA GLU A 31 8.41 -2.64 6.76
C GLU A 31 6.94 -2.44 7.13
N LEU A 32 6.41 -1.22 6.94
CA LEU A 32 5.01 -0.90 7.16
C LEU A 32 4.09 -1.74 6.26
N SER A 33 4.43 -1.84 4.98
CA SER A 33 3.63 -2.59 4.01
C SER A 33 3.58 -4.08 4.33
N GLU A 34 4.70 -4.64 4.76
CA GLU A 34 4.78 -6.04 5.20
C GLU A 34 3.96 -6.27 6.47
N ALA A 35 4.05 -5.37 7.44
CA ALA A 35 3.29 -5.45 8.68
C ALA A 35 1.78 -5.31 8.43
N LEU A 36 1.38 -4.40 7.56
CA LEU A 36 -0.02 -4.23 7.16
C LEU A 36 -0.56 -5.49 6.46
N ALA A 37 0.22 -6.06 5.55
CA ALA A 37 -0.16 -7.30 4.88
C ALA A 37 -0.37 -8.44 5.88
N ALA A 38 0.53 -8.60 6.85
CA ALA A 38 0.42 -9.60 7.90
C ALA A 38 -0.85 -9.41 8.75
N LYS A 39 -1.16 -8.18 9.15
CA LYS A 39 -2.39 -7.87 9.91
C LYS A 39 -3.66 -8.18 9.14
N LEU A 40 -3.67 -7.94 7.84
CA LEU A 40 -4.80 -8.26 6.95
C LEU A 40 -4.90 -9.76 6.62
N GLY A 41 -3.93 -10.56 7.03
CA GLY A 41 -3.89 -11.99 6.73
C GLY A 41 -3.47 -12.30 5.29
N THR A 42 -2.66 -11.45 4.70
CA THR A 42 -2.14 -11.59 3.35
C THR A 42 -0.63 -11.35 3.31
N LYS A 43 -0.08 -11.17 2.13
CA LYS A 43 1.35 -10.92 1.92
C LYS A 43 1.57 -9.70 1.04
N LEU A 44 2.75 -9.11 1.14
CA LEU A 44 3.23 -8.13 0.19
C LEU A 44 3.76 -8.88 -1.04
N ILE A 45 3.13 -8.70 -2.18
CA ILE A 45 3.54 -9.33 -3.45
C ILE A 45 4.83 -8.69 -3.95
N HIS A 46 4.86 -7.37 -3.99
CA HIS A 46 6.01 -6.62 -4.47
C HIS A 46 6.02 -5.20 -3.92
N PHE A 47 7.21 -4.69 -3.68
CA PHE A 47 7.48 -3.31 -3.35
C PHE A 47 8.08 -2.65 -4.58
N VAL A 48 7.38 -1.67 -5.16
CA VAL A 48 7.82 -0.96 -6.36
C VAL A 48 8.56 0.30 -5.92
N PRO A 49 9.88 0.36 -6.10
CA PRO A 49 10.65 1.53 -5.70
C PRO A 49 10.29 2.74 -6.55
N ARG A 50 10.46 3.92 -5.97
CA ARG A 50 10.25 5.17 -6.68
C ARG A 50 11.45 5.48 -7.57
N ASP A 51 11.17 5.85 -8.82
CA ASP A 51 12.17 6.27 -9.77
C ASP A 51 11.63 7.44 -10.61
N ASN A 52 12.46 8.44 -10.85
CA ASN A 52 12.07 9.61 -11.62
C ASN A 52 11.77 9.29 -13.09
N VAL A 53 12.20 8.15 -13.58
CA VAL A 53 11.88 7.71 -14.96
C VAL A 53 10.38 7.64 -15.19
N VAL A 54 9.59 7.35 -14.16
CA VAL A 54 8.11 7.34 -14.23
C VAL A 54 7.59 8.72 -14.60
N GLN A 55 8.08 9.76 -13.92
CA GLN A 55 7.67 11.15 -14.21
C GLN A 55 8.08 11.58 -15.61
N HIS A 56 9.28 11.20 -16.05
CA HIS A 56 9.75 11.49 -17.41
C HIS A 56 8.88 10.81 -18.47
N ALA A 57 8.49 9.56 -18.23
CA ALA A 57 7.58 8.85 -19.12
C ALA A 57 6.20 9.54 -19.19
N GLU A 58 5.65 9.91 -18.03
CA GLU A 58 4.36 10.61 -17.94
C GLU A 58 4.36 11.93 -18.72
N LEU A 59 5.43 12.71 -18.62
CA LEU A 59 5.58 13.96 -19.40
C LEU A 59 5.57 13.71 -20.90
N ARG A 60 6.00 12.56 -21.34
CA ARG A 60 5.99 12.11 -22.74
C ARG A 60 4.71 11.40 -23.12
N ARG A 61 3.76 11.24 -22.19
CA ARG A 61 2.53 10.47 -22.39
C ARG A 61 2.79 9.02 -22.83
N MET A 62 3.83 8.44 -22.23
CA MET A 62 4.26 7.07 -22.47
C MET A 62 4.26 6.28 -21.18
N THR A 63 4.17 4.97 -21.29
CA THR A 63 4.46 4.10 -20.14
C THR A 63 5.98 4.00 -19.96
N VAL A 64 6.42 3.57 -18.77
CA VAL A 64 7.85 3.32 -18.54
C VAL A 64 8.37 2.24 -19.48
N MET A 65 7.54 1.26 -19.79
CA MET A 65 7.90 0.17 -20.71
C MET A 65 8.18 0.66 -22.14
N GLU A 66 7.45 1.69 -22.57
CA GLU A 66 7.65 2.31 -23.89
C GLU A 66 8.81 3.32 -23.88
N TYR A 67 8.90 4.12 -22.82
CA TYR A 67 9.88 5.19 -22.69
C TYR A 67 11.29 4.69 -22.39
N ALA A 68 11.41 3.78 -21.45
CA ALA A 68 12.70 3.26 -20.96
C ALA A 68 12.64 1.76 -20.67
N PRO A 69 12.49 0.91 -21.69
CA PRO A 69 12.33 -0.54 -21.51
C PRO A 69 13.53 -1.23 -20.85
N GLU A 70 14.70 -0.62 -20.92
CA GLU A 70 15.95 -1.15 -20.33
C GLU A 70 16.20 -0.60 -18.92
N SER A 71 15.31 0.24 -18.38
CA SER A 71 15.47 0.81 -17.04
C SER A 71 15.24 -0.23 -15.94
N LYS A 72 15.82 0.03 -14.77
CA LYS A 72 15.55 -0.75 -13.56
C LYS A 72 14.06 -0.75 -13.21
N GLN A 73 13.40 0.39 -13.39
CA GLN A 73 11.97 0.53 -13.12
C GLN A 73 11.12 -0.35 -14.04
N ALA A 74 11.47 -0.44 -15.32
CA ALA A 74 10.80 -1.36 -16.25
C ALA A 74 10.95 -2.81 -15.79
N GLU A 75 12.12 -3.19 -15.29
CA GLU A 75 12.35 -4.53 -14.74
C GLU A 75 11.54 -4.78 -13.47
N GLU A 76 11.35 -3.77 -12.62
CA GLU A 76 10.48 -3.88 -11.46
C GLU A 76 9.02 -4.18 -11.86
N TYR A 77 8.53 -3.55 -12.91
CA TYR A 77 7.18 -3.84 -13.42
C TYR A 77 7.08 -5.23 -14.04
N ARG A 78 8.11 -5.71 -14.73
CA ARG A 78 8.13 -7.09 -15.24
C ARG A 78 8.12 -8.10 -14.11
N THR A 79 8.90 -7.85 -13.07
CA THR A 79 8.94 -8.68 -11.86
C THR A 79 7.58 -8.71 -11.17
N LEU A 80 6.94 -7.55 -11.03
CA LEU A 80 5.59 -7.45 -10.47
C LEU A 80 4.58 -8.27 -11.27
N ALA A 81 4.60 -8.13 -12.60
CA ALA A 81 3.70 -8.88 -13.48
C ALA A 81 3.89 -10.39 -13.34
N ARG A 82 5.13 -10.85 -13.26
CA ARG A 82 5.47 -12.26 -13.06
C ARG A 82 4.95 -12.77 -11.72
N LYS A 83 5.17 -12.00 -10.64
CA LYS A 83 4.71 -12.36 -9.30
C LYS A 83 3.19 -12.42 -9.22
N ILE A 84 2.47 -11.50 -9.87
CA ILE A 84 1.00 -11.53 -9.94
C ILE A 84 0.53 -12.78 -10.69
N HIS A 85 1.15 -13.10 -11.80
CA HIS A 85 0.83 -14.30 -12.57
C HIS A 85 1.05 -15.58 -11.76
N GLU A 86 2.19 -15.70 -11.08
CA GLU A 86 2.53 -16.86 -10.25
C GLU A 86 1.65 -16.96 -9.00
N ASN A 87 1.00 -15.88 -8.60
CA ASN A 87 0.11 -15.82 -7.44
C ASN A 87 -1.31 -16.31 -7.74
N GLY A 88 -1.58 -16.76 -8.95
CA GLY A 88 -2.92 -17.23 -9.35
C GLY A 88 -3.46 -18.31 -8.40
N GLY A 89 -4.70 -18.13 -7.94
CA GLY A 89 -5.37 -19.06 -7.04
C GLY A 89 -4.94 -19.01 -5.57
N LYS A 90 -4.06 -18.10 -5.19
CA LYS A 90 -3.55 -17.97 -3.81
C LYS A 90 -4.22 -16.85 -3.00
N GLY A 91 -5.39 -16.42 -3.43
CA GLY A 91 -6.15 -15.38 -2.73
C GLY A 91 -6.69 -15.86 -1.38
N THR A 92 -6.82 -14.92 -0.44
CA THR A 92 -7.33 -15.17 0.90
C THR A 92 -8.51 -14.26 1.22
N ILE A 93 -9.25 -14.62 2.27
CA ILE A 93 -10.26 -13.73 2.84
C ILE A 93 -9.52 -12.86 3.87
N PRO A 94 -9.47 -11.53 3.68
CA PRO A 94 -8.73 -10.67 4.58
C PRO A 94 -9.41 -10.52 5.94
N THR A 95 -8.60 -10.20 6.96
CA THR A 95 -9.07 -9.76 8.27
C THR A 95 -8.99 -8.24 8.31
N PRO A 96 -10.10 -7.51 8.22
CA PRO A 96 -10.07 -6.05 8.28
C PRO A 96 -9.50 -5.55 9.61
N ILE A 97 -8.80 -4.42 9.56
CA ILE A 97 -8.26 -3.76 10.74
C ILE A 97 -9.10 -2.53 11.08
N THR A 98 -9.13 -2.19 12.37
CA THR A 98 -9.79 -0.98 12.85
C THR A 98 -8.92 0.26 12.59
N MET A 99 -9.51 1.44 12.69
CA MET A 99 -8.75 2.69 12.58
C MET A 99 -7.69 2.80 13.69
N ASP A 100 -8.01 2.35 14.91
CA ASP A 100 -7.07 2.35 16.03
C ASP A 100 -5.88 1.42 15.76
N GLU A 101 -6.12 0.23 15.24
CA GLU A 101 -5.07 -0.72 14.84
C GLU A 101 -4.19 -0.14 13.73
N LEU A 102 -4.78 0.55 12.76
CA LEU A 102 -4.04 1.23 11.70
C LEU A 102 -3.17 2.35 12.27
N GLU A 103 -3.72 3.17 13.15
CA GLU A 103 -2.99 4.26 13.81
C GLU A 103 -1.80 3.71 14.61
N ASP A 104 -2.01 2.66 15.40
CA ASP A 104 -0.95 2.00 16.15
C ASP A 104 0.16 1.50 15.24
N LEU A 105 -0.20 0.89 14.11
CA LEU A 105 0.77 0.40 13.13
C LEU A 105 1.61 1.52 12.53
N LEU A 106 0.97 2.64 12.18
CA LEU A 106 1.65 3.81 11.64
C LEU A 106 2.60 4.45 12.67
N MET A 107 2.20 4.47 13.94
CA MET A 107 3.05 4.97 15.02
C MET A 107 4.25 4.07 15.30
N GLU A 108 4.06 2.75 15.33
CA GLU A 108 5.14 1.77 15.51
C GLU A 108 6.23 1.91 14.45
N HIS A 109 5.85 2.31 13.24
CA HIS A 109 6.77 2.50 12.10
C HIS A 109 7.24 3.95 11.95
N GLY A 110 6.90 4.84 12.90
CA GLY A 110 7.35 6.22 12.93
C GLY A 110 6.82 7.12 11.81
N ILE A 111 5.78 6.68 11.10
CA ILE A 111 5.17 7.44 9.99
C ILE A 111 4.21 8.50 10.51
N MET A 112 3.57 8.23 11.64
CA MET A 112 2.63 9.13 12.30
C MET A 112 2.94 9.17 13.78
N LYS A 113 2.79 10.33 14.41
CA LYS A 113 2.84 10.48 15.87
C LYS A 113 1.42 10.51 16.42
N ARG A 114 1.23 9.96 17.63
CA ARG A 114 -0.05 10.06 18.32
C ARG A 114 -0.35 11.54 18.58
N VAL A 115 -1.57 11.95 18.24
CA VAL A 115 -2.01 13.31 18.52
C VAL A 115 -2.36 13.40 19.99
N ASP A 116 -1.73 14.36 20.70
CA ASP A 116 -2.06 14.65 22.09
C ASP A 116 -3.47 15.27 22.15
N GLU A 117 -4.35 14.71 22.97
CA GLU A 117 -5.73 15.16 23.12
C GLU A 117 -5.80 16.63 23.54
N SER A 118 -4.85 17.12 24.34
CA SER A 118 -4.78 18.53 24.73
C SER A 118 -4.50 19.45 23.54
N ILE A 119 -3.67 19.00 22.58
CA ILE A 119 -3.38 19.74 21.34
C ILE A 119 -4.60 19.75 20.43
N VAL A 120 -5.30 18.64 20.29
CA VAL A 120 -6.55 18.56 19.51
C VAL A 120 -7.60 19.51 20.07
N GLY A 121 -7.78 19.55 21.39
CA GLY A 121 -8.68 20.49 22.05
C GLY A 121 -8.33 21.95 21.79
N GLN A 122 -7.07 22.32 21.87
CA GLN A 122 -6.59 23.68 21.58
C GLN A 122 -6.78 24.01 20.08
N SER A 123 -6.48 23.11 19.19
CA SER A 123 -6.65 23.31 17.74
C SER A 123 -8.12 23.49 17.38
N ALA A 124 -9.02 22.71 17.95
CA ALA A 124 -10.45 22.84 17.75
C ALA A 124 -10.99 24.18 18.30
N ALA A 125 -10.52 24.61 19.47
CA ALA A 125 -10.88 25.91 20.06
C ALA A 125 -10.38 27.06 19.18
N SER A 126 -9.18 26.97 18.62
CA SER A 126 -8.63 27.97 17.70
C SER A 126 -9.41 28.06 16.39
N ALA A 127 -9.89 26.93 15.86
CA ALA A 127 -10.68 26.90 14.64
C ALA A 127 -12.07 27.50 14.79
N VAL A 128 -12.64 27.48 16.00
CA VAL A 128 -13.96 28.07 16.31
C VAL A 128 -13.87 29.57 16.59
N ALA A 129 -12.73 30.01 17.07
CA ALA A 129 -12.49 31.43 17.36
C ALA A 129 -12.06 32.21 16.13
#